data_fa94f859d4d3b536cdc5aacf5cf2d367
#
_entry.id   fa94f859d4d3b536cdc5aacf5cf2d367
#
_cell.length_a   1.000
_cell.length_b   1.000
_cell.length_c   1.000
_cell.angle_alpha   90.00
_cell.angle_beta   90.00
_cell.angle_gamma   90.00
#
_symmetry.space_group_name_H-M   'P 1'
#
loop_
_entity.id
_entity.type
_entity.pdbx_description
1 polymer ?
#
loop_
_entity_poly.entity_id
_entity_poly.type
_entity_poly.pdbx_seq_one_letter_code
_entity_poly.pdbx_strand_id
1 'polypeptide(L)'
;MFPTDGKRVLEIFQQGIDGGNATFDRDAPTWESWDMNFFRTCRWILEDENENTVGWAALKPVSYRDCYSGVAEVSIYIDNAHQGKGLGTVLMKKLILDSEEHGFWTLQSGIFPENSPSIAVHQKLGFRTVGTRERIAKMDGRWRDILLMERRSNVIKSILS
;
A
#
# COMPACT_ATOMS: atom_id res chain seq x y z
N MET A 1 8.62 10.68 -5.79
CA MET A 1 9.32 10.30 -4.54
C MET A 1 10.81 10.17 -4.84
N PHE A 2 11.63 10.86 -4.08
CA PHE A 2 13.09 10.97 -4.23
C PHE A 2 13.77 10.51 -2.93
N PRO A 3 15.10 10.23 -2.94
CA PRO A 3 15.83 9.89 -1.73
C PRO A 3 15.70 10.92 -0.59
N THR A 4 15.50 12.20 -0.94
CA THR A 4 15.27 13.29 0.01
C THR A 4 13.99 13.12 0.82
N ASP A 5 12.99 12.41 0.30
CA ASP A 5 11.73 12.14 0.97
C ASP A 5 11.85 10.98 1.98
N GLY A 6 12.93 10.20 1.87
CA GLY A 6 13.11 8.93 2.56
C GLY A 6 12.92 9.02 4.08
N LYS A 7 13.50 10.04 4.70
CA LYS A 7 13.36 10.23 6.15
C LYS A 7 11.89 10.31 6.56
N ARG A 8 11.11 11.17 5.89
CA ARG A 8 9.71 11.39 6.24
C ARG A 8 8.82 10.20 5.87
N VAL A 9 9.10 9.53 4.75
CA VAL A 9 8.43 8.29 4.34
C VAL A 9 8.57 7.22 5.43
N LEU A 10 9.78 7.01 5.96
CA LEU A 10 10.05 6.03 7.01
C LEU A 10 9.46 6.42 8.36
N GLU A 11 9.44 7.71 8.71
CA GLU A 11 8.75 8.20 9.91
C GLU A 11 7.25 7.89 9.87
N ILE A 12 6.58 8.15 8.74
CA ILE A 12 5.16 7.85 8.55
C ILE A 12 4.92 6.33 8.56
N PHE A 13 5.85 5.55 8.00
CA PHE A 13 5.79 4.09 8.07
C PHE A 13 5.88 3.61 9.53
N GLN A 14 6.82 4.15 10.31
CA GLN A 14 6.96 3.81 11.73
C GLN A 14 5.69 4.13 12.53
N GLN A 15 5.04 5.26 12.27
CA GLN A 15 3.74 5.57 12.89
C GLN A 15 2.69 4.49 12.61
N GLY A 16 2.66 3.96 11.39
CA GLY A 16 1.76 2.84 11.02
C GLY A 16 2.10 1.56 11.77
N ILE A 17 3.39 1.27 11.94
CA ILE A 17 3.88 0.12 12.73
C ILE A 17 3.45 0.28 14.19
N ASP A 18 3.70 1.43 14.79
CA ASP A 18 3.38 1.74 16.19
C ASP A 18 1.86 1.67 16.48
N GLY A 19 1.05 1.94 15.48
CA GLY A 19 -0.41 1.79 15.55
C GLY A 19 -0.90 0.34 15.65
N GLY A 20 -0.06 -0.65 15.33
CA GLY A 20 -0.30 -2.07 15.55
C GLY A 20 -1.32 -2.74 14.61
N ASN A 21 -1.91 -2.01 13.67
CA ASN A 21 -2.94 -2.52 12.76
C ASN A 21 -2.68 -2.23 11.26
N ALA A 22 -1.44 -1.94 10.90
CA ALA A 22 -1.09 -1.62 9.51
C ALA A 22 -0.19 -2.67 8.85
N THR A 23 0.73 -3.28 9.60
CA THR A 23 1.74 -4.21 9.08
C THR A 23 2.22 -5.17 10.15
N PHE A 24 2.84 -6.28 9.73
CA PHE A 24 3.59 -7.19 10.61
C PHE A 24 5.01 -6.71 10.91
N ASP A 25 5.50 -5.69 10.21
CA ASP A 25 6.82 -5.12 10.48
C ASP A 25 6.88 -4.58 11.90
N ARG A 26 8.06 -4.70 12.53
CA ARG A 26 8.29 -4.22 13.90
C ARG A 26 8.97 -2.86 13.94
N ASP A 27 9.80 -2.60 12.95
CA ASP A 27 10.55 -1.38 12.81
C ASP A 27 10.58 -0.97 11.33
N ALA A 28 10.57 0.32 11.06
CA ALA A 28 10.79 0.82 9.72
C ALA A 28 12.21 0.44 9.25
N PRO A 29 12.35 -0.03 7.99
CA PRO A 29 13.66 -0.40 7.45
C PRO A 29 14.55 0.83 7.22
N THR A 30 15.80 0.61 6.78
CA THR A 30 16.59 1.71 6.20
C THR A 30 16.00 2.14 4.85
N TRP A 31 16.32 3.35 4.41
CA TRP A 31 15.86 3.83 3.10
C TRP A 31 16.31 2.91 1.95
N GLU A 32 17.56 2.45 1.99
CA GLU A 32 18.11 1.54 0.98
C GLU A 32 17.32 0.23 0.90
N SER A 33 16.97 -0.33 2.05
CA SER A 33 16.16 -1.55 2.12
C SER A 33 14.74 -1.30 1.62
N TRP A 34 14.12 -0.18 2.01
CA TRP A 34 12.81 0.22 1.51
C TRP A 34 12.84 0.39 -0.01
N ASP A 35 13.83 1.14 -0.52
CA ASP A 35 14.00 1.43 -1.94
C ASP A 35 14.19 0.19 -2.81
N MET A 36 14.89 -0.84 -2.29
CA MET A 36 15.07 -2.13 -2.97
C MET A 36 13.81 -2.99 -3.00
N ASN A 37 12.93 -2.88 -2.01
CA ASN A 37 11.74 -3.71 -1.88
C ASN A 37 10.53 -3.21 -2.67
N PHE A 38 10.56 -1.97 -3.13
CA PHE A 38 9.47 -1.36 -3.90
C PHE A 38 9.87 -1.13 -5.36
N PHE A 39 8.90 -1.17 -6.26
CA PHE A 39 9.13 -0.79 -7.65
C PHE A 39 9.63 0.66 -7.72
N ARG A 40 10.45 0.97 -8.72
CA ARG A 40 10.95 2.33 -8.98
C ARG A 40 9.87 3.27 -9.51
N THR A 41 8.84 2.71 -10.12
CA THR A 41 7.63 3.39 -10.58
C THR A 41 6.52 3.30 -9.55
N CYS A 42 5.44 4.04 -9.74
CA CYS A 42 4.25 3.98 -8.86
C CYS A 42 4.59 4.26 -7.39
N ARG A 43 5.35 5.34 -7.16
CA ARG A 43 5.74 5.82 -5.84
C ARG A 43 5.33 7.27 -5.67
N TRP A 44 4.43 7.53 -4.75
CA TRP A 44 3.85 8.85 -4.53
C TRP A 44 4.03 9.30 -3.08
N ILE A 45 4.31 10.59 -2.91
CA ILE A 45 4.13 11.30 -1.65
C ILE A 45 2.93 12.23 -1.79
N LEU A 46 2.29 12.52 -0.68
CA LEU A 46 1.27 13.55 -0.57
C LEU A 46 1.80 14.63 0.36
N GLU A 47 1.74 15.85 -0.09
CA GLU A 47 2.17 17.03 0.67
C GLU A 47 0.97 17.88 1.08
N ASP A 48 1.09 18.55 2.23
CA ASP A 48 0.14 19.56 2.68
C ASP A 48 0.42 20.93 2.03
N GLU A 49 -0.33 21.95 2.42
CA GLU A 49 -0.20 23.33 1.90
C GLU A 49 1.16 23.99 2.26
N ASN A 50 1.90 23.42 3.21
CA ASN A 50 3.20 23.89 3.64
C ASN A 50 4.34 23.02 3.09
N GLU A 51 4.06 22.19 2.06
CA GLU A 51 5.02 21.27 1.43
C GLU A 51 5.56 20.19 2.38
N ASN A 52 4.85 19.87 3.48
CA ASN A 52 5.21 18.76 4.34
C ASN A 52 4.63 17.46 3.83
N THR A 53 5.43 16.42 3.71
CA THR A 53 4.94 15.09 3.37
C THR A 53 4.03 14.56 4.49
N VAL A 54 2.77 14.29 4.16
CA VAL A 54 1.72 13.82 5.08
C VAL A 54 1.21 12.42 4.75
N GLY A 55 1.72 11.81 3.71
CA GLY A 55 1.40 10.43 3.34
C GLY A 55 2.23 9.95 2.16
N TRP A 56 2.22 8.63 1.97
CA TRP A 56 2.87 8.01 0.82
C TRP A 56 2.15 6.74 0.37
N ALA A 57 2.33 6.40 -0.90
CA ALA A 57 1.88 5.14 -1.46
C ALA A 57 2.93 4.59 -2.44
N ALA A 58 3.11 3.28 -2.45
CA ALA A 58 4.03 2.60 -3.35
C ALA A 58 3.57 1.17 -3.63
N LEU A 59 4.13 0.56 -4.67
CA LEU A 59 3.90 -0.82 -5.06
C LEU A 59 5.13 -1.67 -4.83
N LYS A 60 4.93 -2.90 -4.34
CA LYS A 60 5.98 -3.91 -4.24
C LYS A 60 5.60 -5.18 -5.03
N PRO A 61 6.58 -5.97 -5.49
CA PRO A 61 6.31 -7.20 -6.22
C PRO A 61 5.64 -8.24 -5.32
N VAL A 62 4.68 -8.97 -5.89
CA VAL A 62 4.03 -10.11 -5.25
C VAL A 62 4.81 -11.39 -5.50
N SER A 63 5.47 -11.48 -6.65
CA SER A 63 6.26 -12.64 -7.07
C SER A 63 7.34 -12.21 -8.06
N TYR A 64 8.45 -12.94 -8.08
CA TYR A 64 9.54 -12.73 -9.04
C TYR A 64 9.38 -13.56 -10.33
N ARG A 65 8.26 -14.26 -10.50
CA ARG A 65 7.95 -15.00 -11.73
C ARG A 65 7.42 -14.04 -12.79
N ASP A 66 7.90 -14.15 -14.03
CA ASP A 66 7.53 -13.26 -15.15
C ASP A 66 6.01 -13.21 -15.40
N CYS A 67 5.32 -14.33 -15.22
CA CYS A 67 3.86 -14.40 -15.36
C CYS A 67 3.09 -13.55 -14.33
N TYR A 68 3.74 -13.05 -13.28
CA TYR A 68 3.18 -12.14 -12.28
C TYR A 68 3.70 -10.69 -12.43
N SER A 69 4.40 -10.36 -13.52
CA SER A 69 5.03 -9.04 -13.69
C SER A 69 4.07 -7.85 -13.60
N GLY A 70 2.79 -8.05 -13.88
CA GLY A 70 1.75 -7.03 -13.74
C GLY A 70 0.90 -7.18 -12.47
N VAL A 71 1.37 -7.92 -11.46
CA VAL A 71 0.71 -8.06 -10.16
C VAL A 71 1.55 -7.39 -9.09
N ALA A 72 0.96 -6.45 -8.36
CA ALA A 72 1.66 -5.71 -7.32
C ALA A 72 0.85 -5.62 -6.03
N GLU A 73 1.55 -5.50 -4.92
CA GLU A 73 0.96 -5.25 -3.61
C GLU A 73 1.07 -3.77 -3.24
N VAL A 74 -0.04 -3.21 -2.80
CA VAL A 74 -0.16 -1.81 -2.38
C VAL A 74 0.36 -1.65 -0.97
N SER A 75 1.15 -0.60 -0.76
CA SER A 75 1.46 -0.05 0.56
C SER A 75 1.04 1.41 0.56
N ILE A 76 0.25 1.81 1.57
CA ILE A 76 -0.26 3.17 1.71
C ILE A 76 -0.31 3.56 3.19
N TYR A 77 0.24 4.71 3.51
CA TYR A 77 0.37 5.22 4.87
C TYR A 77 0.10 6.72 4.92
N ILE A 78 -0.67 7.15 5.91
CA ILE A 78 -0.99 8.56 6.17
C ILE A 78 -0.49 8.91 7.56
N ASP A 79 0.17 10.06 7.66
CA ASP A 79 0.61 10.65 8.92
C ASP A 79 -0.54 10.74 9.92
N ASN A 80 -0.29 10.37 11.18
CA ASN A 80 -1.32 10.26 12.22
C ASN A 80 -2.11 11.57 12.43
N ALA A 81 -1.45 12.72 12.32
CA ALA A 81 -2.09 14.03 12.46
C ALA A 81 -3.02 14.39 11.27
N HIS A 82 -2.94 13.63 10.18
CA HIS A 82 -3.67 13.89 8.94
C HIS A 82 -4.67 12.79 8.57
N GLN A 83 -4.87 11.81 9.43
CA GLN A 83 -5.87 10.76 9.23
C GLN A 83 -7.31 11.30 9.27
N GLY A 84 -8.24 10.56 8.67
CA GLY A 84 -9.66 10.93 8.67
C GLY A 84 -10.05 12.06 7.72
N LYS A 85 -9.12 12.56 6.87
CA LYS A 85 -9.34 13.66 5.92
C LYS A 85 -9.51 13.20 4.46
N GLY A 86 -9.66 11.91 4.22
CA GLY A 86 -9.80 11.35 2.87
C GLY A 86 -8.50 11.24 2.06
N LEU A 87 -7.36 11.54 2.66
CA LEU A 87 -6.05 11.58 1.98
C LEU A 87 -5.62 10.20 1.44
N GLY A 88 -5.97 9.12 2.15
CA GLY A 88 -5.74 7.76 1.67
C GLY A 88 -6.48 7.47 0.35
N THR A 89 -7.69 8.01 0.20
CA THR A 89 -8.45 7.89 -1.06
C THR A 89 -7.76 8.65 -2.20
N VAL A 90 -7.21 9.82 -1.93
CA VAL A 90 -6.47 10.63 -2.93
C VAL A 90 -5.23 9.90 -3.41
N LEU A 91 -4.40 9.43 -2.49
CA LEU A 91 -3.18 8.66 -2.80
C LEU A 91 -3.49 7.37 -3.56
N MET A 92 -4.49 6.60 -3.09
CA MET A 92 -4.85 5.35 -3.74
C MET A 92 -5.37 5.56 -5.16
N LYS A 93 -6.16 6.60 -5.42
CA LYS A 93 -6.59 6.95 -6.78
C LYS A 93 -5.42 7.23 -7.70
N LYS A 94 -4.44 8.02 -7.23
CA LYS A 94 -3.24 8.33 -8.01
C LYS A 94 -2.42 7.09 -8.29
N LEU A 95 -2.24 6.24 -7.28
CA LEU A 95 -1.51 4.98 -7.40
C LEU A 95 -2.18 4.03 -8.42
N ILE A 96 -3.51 3.92 -8.39
CA ILE A 96 -4.27 3.08 -9.34
C ILE A 96 -4.05 3.56 -10.77
N LEU A 97 -4.20 4.86 -11.04
CA LEU A 97 -4.02 5.42 -12.38
C LEU A 97 -2.60 5.17 -12.90
N ASP A 98 -1.61 5.48 -12.08
CA ASP A 98 -0.20 5.29 -12.42
C ASP A 98 0.15 3.80 -12.65
N SER A 99 -0.42 2.91 -11.85
CA SER A 99 -0.23 1.47 -11.99
C SER A 99 -0.75 0.94 -13.32
N GLU A 100 -1.88 1.44 -13.79
CA GLU A 100 -2.46 1.08 -15.10
C GLU A 100 -1.58 1.59 -16.26
N GLU A 101 -1.04 2.80 -16.15
CA GLU A 101 -0.09 3.36 -17.13
C GLU A 101 1.21 2.53 -17.21
N HIS A 102 1.63 1.91 -16.11
CA HIS A 102 2.82 1.06 -16.04
C HIS A 102 2.55 -0.43 -16.25
N GLY A 103 1.35 -0.81 -16.68
CA GLY A 103 1.04 -2.18 -17.08
C GLY A 103 0.67 -3.14 -15.93
N PHE A 104 0.37 -2.64 -14.75
CA PHE A 104 -0.10 -3.49 -13.65
C PHE A 104 -1.58 -3.82 -13.82
N TRP A 105 -1.89 -5.09 -14.11
CA TRP A 105 -3.27 -5.55 -14.31
C TRP A 105 -3.97 -5.97 -13.03
N THR A 106 -3.24 -6.21 -11.95
CA THR A 106 -3.79 -6.57 -10.63
C THR A 106 -3.05 -5.86 -9.52
N LEU A 107 -3.80 -5.20 -8.65
CA LEU A 107 -3.32 -4.72 -7.36
C LEU A 107 -3.94 -5.56 -6.25
N GLN A 108 -3.14 -5.95 -5.26
CA GLN A 108 -3.61 -6.62 -4.06
C GLN A 108 -3.20 -5.87 -2.80
N SER A 109 -3.90 -6.14 -1.71
CA SER A 109 -3.58 -5.65 -0.36
C SER A 109 -3.90 -6.71 0.67
N GLY A 110 -2.98 -6.92 1.62
CA GLY A 110 -3.26 -7.65 2.85
C GLY A 110 -3.55 -6.66 3.97
N ILE A 111 -4.74 -6.71 4.54
CA ILE A 111 -5.22 -5.73 5.51
C ILE A 111 -5.65 -6.46 6.78
N PHE A 112 -5.23 -5.98 7.95
CA PHE A 112 -5.79 -6.50 9.20
C PHE A 112 -7.30 -6.25 9.25
N PRO A 113 -8.14 -7.24 9.61
CA PRO A 113 -9.60 -7.07 9.66
C PRO A 113 -10.04 -5.92 10.58
N GLU A 114 -9.23 -5.57 11.56
CA GLU A 114 -9.47 -4.46 12.49
C GLU A 114 -9.21 -3.08 11.89
N ASN A 115 -8.51 -3.02 10.74
CA ASN A 115 -8.22 -1.75 10.06
C ASN A 115 -9.36 -1.33 9.14
N SER A 116 -10.52 -1.01 9.74
CA SER A 116 -11.73 -0.61 9.03
C SER A 116 -11.54 0.58 8.08
N PRO A 117 -10.77 1.64 8.43
CA PRO A 117 -10.52 2.75 7.51
C PRO A 117 -9.83 2.32 6.22
N SER A 118 -8.82 1.46 6.31
CA SER A 118 -8.11 0.94 5.13
C SER A 118 -9.04 0.09 4.27
N ILE A 119 -9.81 -0.82 4.87
CA ILE A 119 -10.79 -1.64 4.15
C ILE A 119 -11.79 -0.75 3.38
N ALA A 120 -12.31 0.30 4.03
CA ALA A 120 -13.27 1.21 3.41
C ALA A 120 -12.68 1.94 2.19
N VAL A 121 -11.43 2.41 2.27
CA VAL A 121 -10.73 3.06 1.13
C VAL A 121 -10.59 2.07 -0.03
N HIS A 122 -10.16 0.84 0.24
CA HIS A 122 -10.00 -0.18 -0.79
C HIS A 122 -11.34 -0.54 -1.45
N GLN A 123 -12.39 -0.80 -0.66
CA GLN A 123 -13.74 -1.09 -1.19
C GLN A 123 -14.26 0.03 -2.08
N LYS A 124 -14.14 1.28 -1.62
CA LYS A 124 -14.58 2.48 -2.35
C LYS A 124 -13.91 2.60 -3.72
N LEU A 125 -12.70 2.11 -3.86
CA LEU A 125 -11.88 2.20 -5.08
C LEU A 125 -11.85 0.91 -5.90
N GLY A 126 -12.80 0.01 -5.67
CA GLY A 126 -13.03 -1.17 -6.50
C GLY A 126 -12.21 -2.40 -6.14
N PHE A 127 -11.58 -2.44 -4.98
CA PHE A 127 -11.02 -3.67 -4.45
C PHE A 127 -12.13 -4.57 -3.92
N ARG A 128 -12.12 -5.83 -4.31
CA ARG A 128 -13.01 -6.86 -3.78
C ARG A 128 -12.30 -7.68 -2.70
N THR A 129 -13.05 -8.22 -1.77
CA THR A 129 -12.53 -9.22 -0.83
C THR A 129 -12.33 -10.55 -1.55
N VAL A 130 -11.12 -11.08 -1.47
CA VAL A 130 -10.78 -12.44 -1.93
C VAL A 130 -11.09 -13.45 -0.85
N GLY A 131 -10.71 -13.16 0.38
CA GLY A 131 -10.95 -14.00 1.55
C GLY A 131 -10.10 -13.58 2.74
N THR A 132 -10.34 -14.22 3.87
CA THR A 132 -9.57 -14.05 5.10
C THR A 132 -8.57 -15.18 5.24
N ARG A 133 -7.31 -14.83 5.44
CA ARG A 133 -6.23 -15.77 5.76
C ARG A 133 -6.11 -15.85 7.28
N GLU A 134 -6.76 -16.85 7.85
CA GLU A 134 -6.83 -17.02 9.29
C GLU A 134 -5.47 -17.42 9.87
N ARG A 135 -5.09 -16.79 10.97
CA ARG A 135 -3.87 -17.10 11.72
C ARG A 135 -2.61 -17.19 10.85
N ILE A 136 -2.49 -16.28 9.89
CA ILE A 136 -1.41 -16.30 8.90
C ILE A 136 -0.03 -16.02 9.52
N ALA A 137 0.01 -15.20 10.58
CA ALA A 137 1.24 -14.87 11.29
C ALA A 137 0.97 -14.52 12.77
N LYS A 138 2.04 -14.52 13.58
CA LYS A 138 2.00 -14.05 14.96
C LYS A 138 2.56 -12.65 15.07
N MET A 139 1.90 -11.82 15.87
CA MET A 139 2.35 -10.50 16.25
C MET A 139 2.15 -10.35 17.76
N ASP A 140 3.23 -10.04 18.48
CA ASP A 140 3.23 -9.92 19.96
C ASP A 140 2.58 -11.11 20.68
N GLY A 141 2.93 -12.33 20.24
CA GLY A 141 2.43 -13.57 20.79
C GLY A 141 1.00 -13.97 20.40
N ARG A 142 0.29 -13.14 19.64
CA ARG A 142 -1.07 -13.39 19.18
C ARG A 142 -1.11 -13.74 17.70
N TRP A 143 -1.94 -14.70 17.34
CA TRP A 143 -2.26 -14.99 15.96
C TRP A 143 -3.08 -13.84 15.35
N ARG A 144 -2.71 -13.44 14.15
CA ARG A 144 -3.41 -12.39 13.39
C ARG A 144 -3.89 -12.95 12.05
N ASP A 145 -5.06 -12.49 11.67
CA ASP A 145 -5.66 -12.74 10.38
C ASP A 145 -5.32 -11.62 9.40
N ILE A 146 -5.38 -11.93 8.11
CA ILE A 146 -5.28 -10.94 7.04
C ILE A 146 -6.47 -11.09 6.10
N LEU A 147 -7.17 -10.00 5.88
CA LEU A 147 -8.13 -9.86 4.78
C LEU A 147 -7.36 -9.59 3.49
N LEU A 148 -7.42 -10.52 2.54
CA LEU A 148 -6.85 -10.31 1.22
C LEU A 148 -7.88 -9.63 0.33
N MET A 149 -7.50 -8.48 -0.22
CA MET A 149 -8.30 -7.74 -1.18
C MET A 149 -7.53 -7.58 -2.49
N GLU A 150 -8.25 -7.51 -3.61
CA GLU A 150 -7.64 -7.29 -4.91
C GLU A 150 -8.50 -6.40 -5.81
N ARG A 151 -7.85 -5.66 -6.69
CA ARG A 151 -8.48 -4.89 -7.76
C ARG A 151 -7.89 -5.31 -9.11
N ARG A 152 -8.77 -5.58 -10.07
CA ARG A 152 -8.38 -5.85 -11.46
C ARG A 152 -8.51 -4.58 -12.28
N SER A 153 -7.50 -4.24 -13.09
CA SER A 153 -7.63 -3.15 -14.05
C SER A 153 -8.68 -3.48 -15.11
N ASN A 154 -9.52 -2.52 -15.42
CA ASN A 154 -10.45 -2.61 -16.54
C ASN A 154 -9.84 -2.10 -17.85
N VAL A 155 -8.76 -1.29 -17.74
CA VAL A 155 -8.08 -0.68 -18.90
C VAL A 155 -7.19 -1.71 -19.61
N ILE A 156 -6.44 -2.50 -18.85
CA ILE A 156 -5.46 -3.45 -19.41
C ILE A 156 -6.13 -4.68 -20.01
N LYS A 157 -7.35 -5.03 -19.60
CA LYS A 157 -8.13 -6.12 -20.21
C LYS A 157 -8.31 -5.97 -21.73
N SER A 158 -8.41 -4.74 -22.22
CA SER A 158 -8.64 -4.46 -23.65
C SER A 158 -7.38 -4.54 -24.52
N ILE A 159 -6.21 -4.66 -23.92
CA ILE A 159 -4.92 -4.72 -24.64
C ILE A 159 -4.46 -6.17 -24.83
N LEU A 160 -4.96 -7.09 -24.01
CA LEU A 160 -4.54 -8.50 -23.97
C LEU A 160 -5.59 -9.49 -24.53
N SER A 161 -6.69 -8.96 -25.06
CA SER A 161 -7.76 -9.75 -25.72
C SER A 161 -7.65 -9.58 -27.29
#